data_b7d00cefd1b82d67c80f5d8ccd4e6c6d
#
_entry.id   b7d00cefd1b82d67c80f5d8ccd4e6c6d
#
_cell.length_a   1.000
_cell.length_b   1.000
_cell.length_c   1.000
_cell.angle_alpha   90.00
_cell.angle_beta   90.00
_cell.angle_gamma   90.00
#
_symmetry.space_group_name_H-M   'P 1'
#
loop_
_entity.id
_entity.type
_entity.pdbx_description
1 polymer ?
#
loop_
_entity_poly.entity_id
_entity_poly.type
_entity_poly.pdbx_seq_one_letter_code
_entity_poly.pdbx_strand_id
1 'polypeptide(L)'
;MTTRHAAWMRPALLAVGAGGYAWLAYRSASQGGPSLAGAALGFAPLAVLALWLAWRSPLRLPLLALLALAAALGATHADLLLQHYRWAYLAQHAGAMLLFGVMFGRSLLPGQEPMVTRFARHAHASLTPRVARYTRAVTWAWTLFFAAMAAASVALFAAAPARVWALFADGLTPLLVLALFAAEYLVRLRALPAGERAGPIQAVRAYARYRAAQGRASRGTAQ
;
A
#
# COMPACT_ATOMS: atom_id res chain seq x y z
N MET A 1 -22.99 22.64 13.29
CA MET A 1 -23.17 21.93 12.00
C MET A 1 -21.89 21.81 11.15
N THR A 2 -20.76 22.37 11.55
CA THR A 2 -19.52 22.51 10.74
C THR A 2 -18.53 21.33 10.81
N THR A 3 -18.65 20.43 11.77
CA THR A 3 -17.66 19.34 11.96
C THR A 3 -17.90 18.07 11.12
N ARG A 4 -19.11 17.86 10.62
CA ARG A 4 -19.44 16.70 9.77
C ARG A 4 -18.91 16.84 8.33
N HIS A 5 -18.86 18.05 7.77
CA HIS A 5 -18.35 18.28 6.42
C HIS A 5 -16.83 18.10 6.31
N ALA A 6 -16.06 18.46 7.34
CA ALA A 6 -14.60 18.26 7.35
C ALA A 6 -14.17 16.79 7.38
N ALA A 7 -15.01 15.88 7.88
CA ALA A 7 -14.70 14.46 7.93
C ALA A 7 -14.74 13.77 6.55
N TRP A 8 -15.55 14.28 5.62
CA TRP A 8 -15.69 13.76 4.26
C TRP A 8 -14.71 14.39 3.27
N MET A 9 -14.31 15.61 3.51
CA MET A 9 -13.41 16.34 2.60
C MET A 9 -12.02 15.69 2.51
N ARG A 10 -11.44 15.23 3.61
CA ARG A 10 -10.12 14.59 3.62
C ARG A 10 -10.06 13.30 2.79
N PRO A 11 -10.95 12.29 2.99
CA PRO A 11 -10.92 11.09 2.17
C PRO A 11 -11.29 11.38 0.70
N ALA A 12 -12.18 12.35 0.42
CA ALA A 12 -12.52 12.75 -0.94
C ALA A 12 -11.31 13.39 -1.65
N LEU A 13 -10.61 14.31 -1.01
CA LEU A 13 -9.40 14.93 -1.54
C LEU A 13 -8.28 13.91 -1.78
N LEU A 14 -8.10 12.95 -0.87
CA LEU A 14 -7.14 11.87 -1.05
C LEU A 14 -7.52 10.96 -2.22
N ALA A 15 -8.80 10.64 -2.38
CA ALA A 15 -9.27 9.83 -3.51
C ALA A 15 -9.10 10.55 -4.85
N VAL A 16 -9.43 11.84 -4.93
CA VAL A 16 -9.21 12.67 -6.12
C VAL A 16 -7.73 12.81 -6.43
N GLY A 17 -6.90 13.06 -5.40
CA GLY A 17 -5.44 13.15 -5.57
C GLY A 17 -4.82 11.83 -6.05
N ALA A 18 -5.23 10.70 -5.47
CA ALA A 18 -4.77 9.37 -5.88
C ALA A 18 -5.22 9.02 -7.30
N GLY A 19 -6.49 9.31 -7.64
CA GLY A 19 -7.02 9.09 -8.98
C GLY A 19 -6.33 9.96 -10.04
N GLY A 20 -6.09 11.24 -9.72
CA GLY A 20 -5.35 12.16 -10.59
C GLY A 20 -3.91 11.71 -10.79
N TYR A 21 -3.23 11.28 -9.71
CA TYR A 21 -1.88 10.71 -9.80
C TYR A 21 -1.87 9.45 -10.69
N ALA A 22 -2.76 8.49 -10.45
CA ALA A 22 -2.83 7.25 -11.22
C ALA A 22 -3.09 7.52 -12.71
N TRP A 23 -3.97 8.49 -13.02
CA TRP A 23 -4.24 8.88 -14.41
C TRP A 23 -3.02 9.52 -15.08
N LEU A 24 -2.31 10.43 -14.40
CA LEU A 24 -1.10 11.05 -14.91
C LEU A 24 0.03 10.04 -15.06
N ALA A 25 0.20 9.12 -14.10
CA ALA A 25 1.16 8.03 -14.15
C ALA A 25 0.89 7.11 -15.34
N TYR A 26 -0.38 6.70 -15.53
CA TYR A 26 -0.79 5.91 -16.69
C TYR A 26 -0.47 6.62 -18.00
N ARG A 27 -0.85 7.90 -18.15
CA ARG A 27 -0.54 8.67 -19.36
C ARG A 27 0.96 8.73 -19.63
N SER A 28 1.75 9.03 -18.62
CA SER A 28 3.21 9.13 -18.74
C SER A 28 3.86 7.80 -19.09
N ALA A 29 3.43 6.71 -18.44
CA ALA A 29 3.95 5.36 -18.68
C ALA A 29 3.53 4.83 -20.07
N SER A 30 2.33 5.18 -20.56
CA SER A 30 1.79 4.70 -21.84
C SER A 30 2.39 5.40 -23.07
N GLN A 31 2.91 6.61 -22.93
CA GLN A 31 3.46 7.39 -24.04
C GLN A 31 4.83 6.88 -24.54
N GLY A 32 5.55 6.10 -23.73
CA GLY A 32 6.75 5.36 -24.14
C GLY A 32 8.00 6.21 -24.45
N GLY A 33 7.90 7.53 -24.46
CA GLY A 33 9.00 8.45 -24.74
C GLY A 33 9.56 9.13 -23.47
N PRO A 34 10.81 9.61 -23.51
CA PRO A 34 11.41 10.36 -22.41
C PRO A 34 10.59 11.63 -22.12
N SER A 35 10.15 11.80 -20.86
CA SER A 35 9.39 12.97 -20.45
C SER A 35 9.74 13.39 -19.03
N LEU A 36 9.98 14.69 -18.84
CA LEU A 36 10.25 15.26 -17.50
C LEU A 36 9.08 14.99 -16.53
N ALA A 37 7.84 15.11 -17.02
CA ALA A 37 6.65 14.81 -16.23
C ALA A 37 6.59 13.33 -15.82
N GLY A 38 6.92 12.42 -16.75
CA GLY A 38 7.00 10.98 -16.48
C GLY A 38 8.07 10.64 -15.45
N ALA A 39 9.26 11.23 -15.60
CA ALA A 39 10.34 11.05 -14.64
C ALA A 39 9.96 11.60 -13.25
N ALA A 40 9.41 12.82 -13.19
CA ALA A 40 8.97 13.42 -11.93
C ALA A 40 7.90 12.57 -11.21
N LEU A 41 6.87 12.13 -11.95
CA LEU A 41 5.83 11.26 -11.41
C LEU A 41 6.39 9.89 -10.98
N GLY A 42 7.33 9.32 -11.75
CA GLY A 42 7.95 8.04 -11.45
C GLY A 42 8.88 8.08 -10.23
N PHE A 43 9.62 9.15 -10.03
CA PHE A 43 10.58 9.24 -8.91
C PHE A 43 10.01 9.91 -7.66
N ALA A 44 9.00 10.80 -7.79
CA ALA A 44 8.46 11.57 -6.66
C ALA A 44 7.98 10.71 -5.49
N PRO A 45 7.18 9.64 -5.64
CA PRO A 45 6.75 8.84 -4.51
C PRO A 45 7.90 8.13 -3.80
N LEU A 46 8.90 7.66 -4.56
CA LEU A 46 10.10 7.03 -4.01
C LEU A 46 10.95 8.05 -3.25
N ALA A 47 11.11 9.25 -3.79
CA ALA A 47 11.82 10.35 -3.14
C ALA A 47 11.13 10.80 -1.84
N VAL A 48 9.79 10.96 -1.87
CA VAL A 48 9.00 11.31 -0.68
C VAL A 48 9.12 10.23 0.39
N LEU A 49 9.03 8.96 0.01
CA LEU A 49 9.19 7.84 0.96
C LEU A 49 10.61 7.82 1.55
N ALA A 50 11.64 7.95 0.70
CA ALA A 50 13.03 7.97 1.14
C ALA A 50 13.31 9.15 2.09
N LEU A 51 12.82 10.34 1.75
CA LEU A 51 12.94 11.53 2.59
C LEU A 51 12.23 11.36 3.94
N TRP A 52 11.03 10.79 3.94
CA TRP A 52 10.26 10.53 5.16
C TRP A 52 10.96 9.50 6.05
N LEU A 53 11.52 8.41 5.48
CA LEU A 53 12.29 7.40 6.21
C LEU A 53 13.58 7.99 6.77
N ALA A 54 14.32 8.77 5.97
CA ALA A 54 15.54 9.44 6.39
C ALA A 54 15.27 10.40 7.57
N TRP A 55 14.18 11.19 7.48
CA TRP A 55 13.80 12.13 8.53
C TRP A 55 13.49 11.46 9.87
N ARG A 56 12.92 10.26 9.85
CA ARG A 56 12.58 9.47 11.04
C ARG A 56 13.70 8.60 11.57
N SER A 57 14.81 8.48 10.83
CA SER A 57 15.96 7.67 11.22
C SER A 57 16.83 8.38 12.27
N PRO A 58 17.45 7.65 13.20
CA PRO A 58 18.50 8.19 14.04
C PRO A 58 19.72 8.69 13.22
N LEU A 59 19.91 8.14 12.00
CA LEU A 59 20.95 8.54 11.03
C LEU A 59 20.44 9.58 10.02
N ARG A 60 19.57 10.51 10.44
CA ARG A 60 18.90 11.46 9.54
C ARG A 60 19.87 12.31 8.72
N LEU A 61 20.94 12.84 9.35
CA LEU A 61 21.88 13.73 8.65
C LEU A 61 22.64 13.03 7.53
N PRO A 62 23.31 11.88 7.74
CA PRO A 62 23.99 11.18 6.65
C PRO A 62 23.01 10.67 5.58
N LEU A 63 21.80 10.25 5.95
CA LEU A 63 20.79 9.83 4.96
C LEU A 63 20.27 11.00 4.13
N LEU A 64 20.02 12.16 4.72
CA LEU A 64 19.64 13.37 3.99
C LEU A 64 20.77 13.86 3.08
N ALA A 65 22.03 13.81 3.55
CA ALA A 65 23.19 14.13 2.72
C ALA A 65 23.33 13.17 1.52
N LEU A 66 23.11 11.86 1.74
CA LEU A 66 23.10 10.87 0.68
C LEU A 66 21.97 11.12 -0.33
N LEU A 67 20.78 11.46 0.13
CA LEU A 67 19.66 11.81 -0.75
C LEU A 67 19.93 13.09 -1.56
N ALA A 68 20.52 14.11 -0.94
CA ALA A 68 20.93 15.33 -1.63
C ALA A 68 22.01 15.05 -2.69
N LEU A 69 23.00 14.20 -2.36
CA LEU A 69 24.00 13.76 -3.33
C LEU A 69 23.37 12.98 -4.49
N ALA A 70 22.47 12.03 -4.19
CA ALA A 70 21.74 11.28 -5.21
C ALA A 70 20.91 12.20 -6.11
N ALA A 71 20.26 13.22 -5.55
CA ALA A 71 19.51 14.23 -6.32
C ALA A 71 20.43 15.07 -7.20
N ALA A 72 21.59 15.49 -6.71
CA ALA A 72 22.58 16.23 -7.49
C ALA A 72 23.14 15.38 -8.65
N LEU A 73 23.52 14.12 -8.37
CA LEU A 73 23.95 13.19 -9.43
C LEU A 73 22.83 12.89 -10.44
N GLY A 74 21.60 12.77 -9.98
CA GLY A 74 20.45 12.63 -10.87
C GLY A 74 20.23 13.84 -11.77
N ALA A 75 20.44 15.04 -11.26
CA ALA A 75 20.35 16.26 -12.05
C ALA A 75 21.47 16.36 -13.10
N THR A 76 22.69 15.93 -12.77
CA THR A 76 23.80 15.90 -13.75
C THR A 76 23.65 14.81 -14.81
N HIS A 77 22.88 13.74 -14.51
CA HIS A 77 22.60 12.63 -15.43
C HIS A 77 21.11 12.53 -15.77
N ALA A 78 20.48 13.70 -15.99
CA ALA A 78 19.04 13.77 -16.25
C ALA A 78 18.61 12.91 -17.46
N ASP A 79 19.46 12.80 -18.48
CA ASP A 79 19.20 11.96 -19.66
C ASP A 79 19.03 10.48 -19.29
N LEU A 80 19.83 9.94 -18.38
CA LEU A 80 19.69 8.57 -17.89
C LEU A 80 18.37 8.39 -17.12
N LEU A 81 18.00 9.35 -16.29
CA LEU A 81 16.72 9.33 -15.58
C LEU A 81 15.54 9.38 -16.55
N LEU A 82 15.64 10.25 -17.57
CA LEU A 82 14.61 10.39 -18.62
C LEU A 82 14.49 9.12 -19.48
N GLN A 83 15.56 8.41 -19.73
CA GLN A 83 15.53 7.16 -20.48
C GLN A 83 14.98 5.99 -19.66
N HIS A 84 15.20 5.99 -18.35
CA HIS A 84 14.93 4.84 -17.49
C HIS A 84 13.79 5.08 -16.48
N TYR A 85 13.02 6.17 -16.56
CA TYR A 85 11.97 6.48 -15.59
C TYR A 85 10.90 5.39 -15.44
N ARG A 86 10.67 4.60 -16.50
CA ARG A 86 9.75 3.45 -16.46
C ARG A 86 10.14 2.40 -15.42
N TRP A 87 11.44 2.24 -15.16
CA TRP A 87 11.92 1.34 -14.09
C TRP A 87 11.52 1.82 -12.70
N ALA A 88 11.40 3.15 -12.49
CA ALA A 88 10.89 3.69 -11.25
C ALA A 88 9.41 3.30 -11.03
N TYR A 89 8.58 3.34 -12.07
CA TYR A 89 7.20 2.86 -11.99
C TYR A 89 7.13 1.35 -11.71
N LEU A 90 7.96 0.55 -12.39
CA LEU A 90 8.05 -0.88 -12.09
C LEU A 90 8.44 -1.12 -10.63
N ALA A 91 9.48 -0.43 -10.15
CA ALA A 91 9.95 -0.56 -8.77
C ALA A 91 8.86 -0.17 -7.76
N GLN A 92 8.07 0.86 -8.04
CA GLN A 92 6.93 1.23 -7.19
C GLN A 92 5.86 0.14 -7.19
N HIS A 93 5.38 -0.28 -8.36
CA HIS A 93 4.28 -1.23 -8.44
C HIS A 93 4.70 -2.62 -7.98
N ALA A 94 5.70 -3.24 -8.63
CA ALA A 94 6.16 -4.59 -8.28
C ALA A 94 6.80 -4.62 -6.88
N GLY A 95 7.54 -3.57 -6.50
CA GLY A 95 8.13 -3.43 -5.18
C GLY A 95 7.08 -3.32 -4.08
N ALA A 96 6.01 -2.55 -4.28
CA ALA A 96 4.91 -2.46 -3.32
C ALA A 96 4.18 -3.80 -3.18
N MET A 97 3.88 -4.48 -4.30
CA MET A 97 3.25 -5.80 -4.28
C MET A 97 4.15 -6.83 -3.56
N LEU A 98 5.44 -6.83 -3.86
CA LEU A 98 6.41 -7.71 -3.20
C LEU A 98 6.52 -7.42 -1.70
N LEU A 99 6.56 -6.15 -1.31
CA LEU A 99 6.60 -5.73 0.10
C LEU A 99 5.39 -6.25 0.87
N PHE A 100 4.18 -6.05 0.34
CA PHE A 100 2.95 -6.58 0.94
C PHE A 100 2.96 -8.12 0.96
N GLY A 101 3.37 -8.75 -0.14
CA GLY A 101 3.48 -10.21 -0.21
C GLY A 101 4.43 -10.78 0.85
N VAL A 102 5.60 -10.18 1.03
CA VAL A 102 6.56 -10.57 2.07
C VAL A 102 6.01 -10.29 3.47
N MET A 103 5.39 -9.14 3.70
CA MET A 103 4.81 -8.78 5.00
C MET A 103 3.69 -9.75 5.42
N PHE A 104 2.78 -10.07 4.51
CA PHE A 104 1.72 -11.05 4.76
C PHE A 104 2.29 -12.47 4.89
N GLY A 105 3.19 -12.87 3.98
CA GLY A 105 3.81 -14.19 3.97
C GLY A 105 4.63 -14.48 5.24
N ARG A 106 5.44 -13.52 5.69
CA ARG A 106 6.20 -13.67 6.94
C ARG A 106 5.30 -13.86 8.16
N SER A 107 4.10 -13.29 8.17
CA SER A 107 3.15 -13.47 9.26
C SER A 107 2.57 -14.89 9.34
N LEU A 108 2.74 -15.71 8.30
CA LEU A 108 2.29 -17.10 8.24
C LEU A 108 3.34 -18.10 8.76
N LEU A 109 4.57 -17.65 9.03
CA LEU A 109 5.66 -18.49 9.54
C LEU A 109 5.31 -19.06 10.93
N PRO A 110 5.91 -20.20 11.29
CA PRO A 110 5.75 -20.79 12.62
C PRO A 110 6.06 -19.78 13.73
N GLY A 111 5.25 -19.76 14.77
CA GLY A 111 5.40 -18.82 15.89
C GLY A 111 4.93 -17.39 15.60
N GLN A 112 4.52 -17.07 14.38
CA GLN A 112 3.97 -15.76 14.05
C GLN A 112 2.44 -15.78 14.02
N GLU A 113 1.84 -14.64 14.31
CA GLU A 113 0.40 -14.45 14.15
C GLU A 113 0.08 -13.93 12.75
N PRO A 114 -0.82 -14.60 11.98
CA PRO A 114 -1.20 -14.17 10.64
C PRO A 114 -1.71 -12.73 10.63
N MET A 115 -1.37 -11.96 9.58
CA MET A 115 -1.67 -10.53 9.51
C MET A 115 -3.17 -10.23 9.68
N VAL A 116 -4.04 -10.97 8.99
CA VAL A 116 -5.50 -10.78 9.10
C VAL A 116 -6.02 -11.16 10.48
N THR A 117 -5.39 -12.14 11.16
CA THR A 117 -5.71 -12.53 12.54
C THR A 117 -5.43 -11.39 13.51
N ARG A 118 -4.29 -10.69 13.35
CA ARG A 118 -3.97 -9.50 14.15
C ARG A 118 -5.04 -8.42 14.02
N PHE A 119 -5.52 -8.16 12.81
CA PHE A 119 -6.61 -7.19 12.59
C PHE A 119 -7.92 -7.67 13.23
N ALA A 120 -8.25 -8.96 13.11
CA ALA A 120 -9.46 -9.53 13.71
C ALA A 120 -9.44 -9.46 15.23
N ARG A 121 -8.28 -9.63 15.87
CA ARG A 121 -8.13 -9.52 17.34
C ARG A 121 -8.52 -8.15 17.88
N HIS A 122 -8.28 -7.07 17.13
CA HIS A 122 -8.70 -5.72 17.52
C HIS A 122 -10.21 -5.50 17.40
N ALA A 123 -10.89 -6.34 16.64
CA ALA A 123 -12.32 -6.22 16.38
C ALA A 123 -13.17 -7.19 17.22
N HIS A 124 -12.57 -8.23 17.80
CA HIS A 124 -13.25 -9.25 18.59
C HIS A 124 -12.67 -9.31 20.02
N ALA A 125 -13.53 -9.49 21.02
CA ALA A 125 -13.10 -9.68 22.40
C ALA A 125 -12.36 -11.02 22.61
N SER A 126 -12.69 -12.04 21.81
CA SER A 126 -12.02 -13.34 21.77
C SER A 126 -12.03 -13.89 20.35
N LEU A 127 -10.97 -14.61 19.97
CA LEU A 127 -10.87 -15.29 18.70
C LEU A 127 -11.24 -16.75 18.85
N THR A 128 -12.31 -17.19 18.21
CA THR A 128 -12.62 -18.61 18.14
C THR A 128 -11.64 -19.34 17.21
N PRO A 129 -11.42 -20.67 17.40
CA PRO A 129 -10.58 -21.45 16.48
C PRO A 129 -11.06 -21.40 15.02
N ARG A 130 -12.35 -21.20 14.81
CA ARG A 130 -12.95 -21.02 13.48
C ARG A 130 -12.50 -19.71 12.83
N VAL A 131 -12.58 -18.59 13.55
CA VAL A 131 -12.12 -17.29 13.08
C VAL A 131 -10.62 -17.31 12.81
N ALA A 132 -9.82 -17.93 13.71
CA ALA A 132 -8.37 -18.03 13.52
C ALA A 132 -7.98 -18.80 12.24
N ARG A 133 -8.65 -19.92 11.95
CA ARG A 133 -8.44 -20.69 10.71
C ARG A 133 -8.84 -19.88 9.46
N TYR A 134 -9.99 -19.22 9.52
CA TYR A 134 -10.48 -18.39 8.44
C TYR A 134 -9.51 -17.22 8.13
N THR A 135 -9.11 -16.47 9.14
CA THR A 135 -8.20 -15.32 8.96
C THR A 135 -6.80 -15.73 8.48
N ARG A 136 -6.33 -16.93 8.86
CA ARG A 136 -5.10 -17.53 8.31
C ARG A 136 -5.26 -17.85 6.82
N ALA A 137 -6.38 -18.44 6.40
CA ALA A 137 -6.66 -18.71 4.99
C ALA A 137 -6.74 -17.41 4.17
N VAL A 138 -7.38 -16.38 4.70
CA VAL A 138 -7.43 -15.05 4.08
C VAL A 138 -6.03 -14.44 3.97
N THR A 139 -5.17 -14.61 5.00
CA THR A 139 -3.76 -14.14 4.92
C THR A 139 -3.00 -14.85 3.78
N TRP A 140 -3.21 -16.15 3.59
CA TRP A 140 -2.65 -16.88 2.45
C TRP A 140 -3.16 -16.35 1.10
N ALA A 141 -4.46 -16.09 0.98
CA ALA A 141 -5.05 -15.54 -0.24
C ALA A 141 -4.41 -14.18 -0.62
N TRP A 142 -4.24 -13.28 0.34
CA TRP A 142 -3.56 -12.00 0.12
C TRP A 142 -2.08 -12.18 -0.23
N THR A 143 -1.37 -13.10 0.43
CA THR A 143 0.04 -13.38 0.13
C THR A 143 0.21 -13.83 -1.32
N LEU A 144 -0.60 -14.80 -1.75
CA LEU A 144 -0.56 -15.33 -3.12
C LEU A 144 -0.98 -14.28 -4.15
N PHE A 145 -1.99 -13.48 -3.82
CA PHE A 145 -2.43 -12.37 -4.68
C PHE A 145 -1.29 -11.37 -4.91
N PHE A 146 -0.65 -10.88 -3.86
CA PHE A 146 0.45 -9.93 -3.99
C PHE A 146 1.65 -10.52 -4.73
N ALA A 147 1.99 -11.79 -4.48
CA ALA A 147 3.05 -12.48 -5.22
C ALA A 147 2.72 -12.61 -6.72
N ALA A 148 1.49 -12.98 -7.05
CA ALA A 148 1.03 -13.07 -8.44
C ALA A 148 1.03 -11.71 -9.13
N MET A 149 0.58 -10.64 -8.45
CA MET A 149 0.59 -9.29 -8.98
C MET A 149 2.01 -8.76 -9.24
N ALA A 150 2.95 -9.04 -8.33
CA ALA A 150 4.36 -8.70 -8.53
C ALA A 150 4.96 -9.44 -9.74
N ALA A 151 4.73 -10.74 -9.83
CA ALA A 151 5.22 -11.56 -10.94
C ALA A 151 4.62 -11.10 -12.28
N ALA A 152 3.29 -10.88 -12.34
CA ALA A 152 2.61 -10.38 -13.51
C ALA A 152 3.12 -8.99 -13.94
N SER A 153 3.39 -8.10 -12.98
CA SER A 153 3.95 -6.77 -13.26
C SER A 153 5.32 -6.88 -13.94
N VAL A 154 6.22 -7.71 -13.41
CA VAL A 154 7.55 -7.93 -14.01
C VAL A 154 7.42 -8.56 -15.39
N ALA A 155 6.60 -9.59 -15.55
CA ALA A 155 6.40 -10.27 -16.81
C ALA A 155 5.84 -9.35 -17.91
N LEU A 156 4.81 -8.55 -17.58
CA LEU A 156 4.22 -7.59 -18.51
C LEU A 156 5.17 -6.45 -18.84
N PHE A 157 5.96 -5.99 -17.88
CA PHE A 157 6.97 -4.96 -18.12
C PHE A 157 8.05 -5.43 -19.10
N ALA A 158 8.45 -6.70 -19.01
CA ALA A 158 9.48 -7.29 -19.86
C ALA A 158 8.97 -7.70 -21.25
N ALA A 159 7.73 -8.22 -21.34
CA ALA A 159 7.23 -8.88 -22.56
C ALA A 159 6.13 -8.11 -23.31
N ALA A 160 5.52 -7.09 -22.68
CA ALA A 160 4.38 -6.39 -23.28
C ALA A 160 4.71 -4.93 -23.61
N PRO A 161 3.95 -4.31 -24.53
CA PRO A 161 4.03 -2.87 -24.78
C PRO A 161 3.77 -2.07 -23.49
N ALA A 162 4.43 -0.91 -23.35
CA ALA A 162 4.32 -0.04 -22.17
C ALA A 162 2.88 0.28 -21.77
N ARG A 163 2.01 0.50 -22.76
CA ARG A 163 0.58 0.77 -22.55
C ARG A 163 -0.14 -0.38 -21.84
N VAL A 164 0.18 -1.64 -22.18
CA VAL A 164 -0.45 -2.81 -21.57
C VAL A 164 -0.02 -2.92 -20.11
N TRP A 165 1.26 -2.75 -19.84
CA TRP A 165 1.78 -2.74 -18.48
C TRP A 165 1.16 -1.60 -17.64
N ALA A 166 1.09 -0.38 -18.18
CA ALA A 166 0.51 0.76 -17.49
C ALA A 166 -1.00 0.54 -17.18
N LEU A 167 -1.76 -0.03 -18.14
CA LEU A 167 -3.16 -0.38 -17.91
C LEU A 167 -3.29 -1.43 -16.78
N PHE A 168 -2.39 -2.41 -16.73
CA PHE A 168 -2.35 -3.39 -15.66
C PHE A 168 -2.02 -2.75 -14.31
N ALA A 169 -0.95 -1.96 -14.24
CA ALA A 169 -0.45 -1.40 -12.98
C ALA A 169 -1.41 -0.34 -12.39
N ASP A 170 -1.85 0.63 -13.20
CA ASP A 170 -2.61 1.79 -12.73
C ASP A 170 -4.13 1.60 -12.85
N GLY A 171 -4.60 0.77 -13.79
CA GLY A 171 -6.01 0.54 -14.04
C GLY A 171 -6.54 -0.76 -13.42
N LEU A 172 -5.97 -1.89 -13.78
CA LEU A 172 -6.50 -3.20 -13.40
C LEU A 172 -6.17 -3.57 -11.96
N THR A 173 -4.98 -3.24 -11.46
CA THR A 173 -4.55 -3.59 -10.10
C THR A 173 -5.50 -3.08 -9.02
N PRO A 174 -5.91 -1.81 -8.98
CA PRO A 174 -6.88 -1.35 -7.98
C PRO A 174 -8.22 -2.09 -8.06
N LEU A 175 -8.69 -2.42 -9.26
CA LEU A 175 -9.92 -3.18 -9.45
C LEU A 175 -9.79 -4.61 -8.93
N LEU A 176 -8.66 -5.28 -9.16
CA LEU A 176 -8.39 -6.62 -8.64
C LEU A 176 -8.28 -6.64 -7.11
N VAL A 177 -7.66 -5.61 -6.51
CA VAL A 177 -7.64 -5.44 -5.05
C VAL A 177 -9.06 -5.29 -4.50
N LEU A 178 -9.89 -4.45 -5.10
CA LEU A 178 -11.29 -4.28 -4.71
C LEU A 178 -12.09 -5.58 -4.89
N ALA A 179 -11.88 -6.29 -5.99
CA ALA A 179 -12.52 -7.57 -6.25
C ALA A 179 -12.13 -8.63 -5.19
N LEU A 180 -10.87 -8.67 -4.78
CA LEU A 180 -10.41 -9.56 -3.71
C LEU A 180 -11.05 -9.22 -2.35
N PHE A 181 -11.17 -7.92 -2.02
CA PHE A 181 -11.90 -7.49 -0.82
C PHE A 181 -13.37 -7.89 -0.87
N ALA A 182 -14.03 -7.72 -2.02
CA ALA A 182 -15.43 -8.10 -2.20
C ALA A 182 -15.61 -9.62 -2.09
N ALA A 183 -14.72 -10.40 -2.73
CA ALA A 183 -14.74 -11.86 -2.66
C ALA A 183 -14.50 -12.35 -1.21
N GLU A 184 -13.53 -11.78 -0.51
CA GLU A 184 -13.27 -12.08 0.90
C GLU A 184 -14.48 -11.78 1.76
N TYR A 185 -15.14 -10.63 1.55
CA TYR A 185 -16.35 -10.29 2.28
C TYR A 185 -17.48 -11.29 2.05
N LEU A 186 -17.72 -11.70 0.80
CA LEU A 186 -18.74 -12.70 0.46
C LEU A 186 -18.44 -14.07 1.09
N VAL A 187 -17.16 -14.49 1.04
CA VAL A 187 -16.73 -15.75 1.69
C VAL A 187 -16.91 -15.65 3.19
N ARG A 188 -16.58 -14.53 3.82
CA ARG A 188 -16.78 -14.28 5.25
C ARG A 188 -18.23 -14.44 5.67
N LEU A 189 -19.18 -13.92 4.85
CA LEU A 189 -20.61 -14.05 5.12
C LEU A 189 -21.09 -15.52 5.11
N ARG A 190 -20.41 -16.39 4.36
CA ARG A 190 -20.73 -17.83 4.31
C ARG A 190 -19.97 -18.65 5.35
N ALA A 191 -18.70 -18.28 5.60
CA ALA A 191 -17.80 -19.05 6.46
C ALA A 191 -18.01 -18.82 7.96
N LEU A 192 -18.46 -17.61 8.36
CA LEU A 192 -18.59 -17.23 9.77
C LEU A 192 -20.05 -16.97 10.16
N PRO A 193 -20.49 -17.38 11.37
CA PRO A 193 -21.78 -17.02 11.94
C PRO A 193 -21.90 -15.51 12.14
N ALA A 194 -23.12 -14.98 12.19
CA ALA A 194 -23.39 -13.55 12.32
C ALA A 194 -22.68 -12.87 13.50
N GLY A 195 -22.60 -13.56 14.65
CA GLY A 195 -21.92 -13.04 15.86
C GLY A 195 -20.38 -12.97 15.76
N GLU A 196 -19.77 -13.68 14.79
CA GLU A 196 -18.32 -13.71 14.57
C GLU A 196 -17.89 -12.86 13.35
N ARG A 197 -18.82 -12.18 12.70
CA ARG A 197 -18.57 -11.32 11.53
C ARG A 197 -18.19 -9.91 11.97
N ALA A 198 -16.93 -9.64 12.28
CA ALA A 198 -16.50 -8.25 12.40
C ALA A 198 -16.46 -7.60 11.00
N GLY A 199 -17.26 -6.57 10.80
CA GLY A 199 -17.22 -5.78 9.57
C GLY A 199 -15.93 -4.95 9.49
N PRO A 200 -15.41 -4.65 8.27
CA PRO A 200 -14.20 -3.84 8.10
C PRO A 200 -14.34 -2.46 8.76
N ILE A 201 -15.53 -1.88 8.76
CA ILE A 201 -15.82 -0.61 9.44
C ILE A 201 -15.70 -0.74 10.97
N GLN A 202 -16.10 -1.88 11.54
CA GLN A 202 -15.98 -2.14 12.97
C GLN A 202 -14.51 -2.33 13.38
N ALA A 203 -13.71 -3.02 12.56
CA ALA A 203 -12.27 -3.18 12.78
C ALA A 203 -11.55 -1.83 12.73
N VAL A 204 -11.84 -0.98 11.75
CA VAL A 204 -11.28 0.38 11.64
C VAL A 204 -11.69 1.25 12.83
N ARG A 205 -12.95 1.20 13.26
CA ARG A 205 -13.43 1.93 14.44
C ARG A 205 -12.82 1.43 15.74
N ALA A 206 -12.62 0.13 15.89
CA ALA A 206 -11.96 -0.47 17.05
C ALA A 206 -10.49 -0.05 17.11
N TYR A 207 -9.77 -0.10 16.00
CA TYR A 207 -8.38 0.37 15.91
C TYR A 207 -8.24 1.86 16.18
N ALA A 208 -9.14 2.69 15.67
CA ALA A 208 -9.16 4.14 15.93
C ALA A 208 -9.38 4.44 17.43
N ARG A 209 -10.28 3.70 18.10
CA ARG A 209 -10.50 3.80 19.55
C ARG A 209 -9.27 3.38 20.35
N TYR A 210 -8.63 2.29 19.96
CA TYR A 210 -7.40 1.81 20.61
C TYR A 210 -6.27 2.84 20.52
N ARG A 211 -6.03 3.43 19.35
CA ARG A 211 -5.04 4.50 19.19
C ARG A 211 -5.38 5.76 20.00
N ALA A 212 -6.65 6.13 20.07
CA ALA A 212 -7.09 7.27 20.86
C ALA A 212 -6.90 7.03 22.38
N ALA A 213 -7.08 5.80 22.85
CA ALA A 213 -6.84 5.41 24.23
C ALA A 213 -5.34 5.45 24.59
N GLN A 214 -4.47 4.94 23.73
CA GLN A 214 -3.02 5.02 23.92
C GLN A 214 -2.50 6.46 23.96
N GLY A 215 -3.01 7.33 23.08
CA GLY A 215 -2.64 8.75 23.05
C GLY A 215 -3.11 9.53 24.30
N ARG A 216 -4.13 9.03 25.03
CA ARG A 216 -4.55 9.59 26.32
C ARG A 216 -3.69 9.07 27.46
N ALA A 217 -3.36 7.79 27.47
CA ALA A 217 -2.50 7.20 28.50
C ALA A 217 -1.10 7.83 28.52
N SER A 218 -0.49 8.06 27.34
CA SER A 218 0.81 8.71 27.24
C SER A 218 0.83 10.18 27.64
N ARG A 219 -0.30 10.87 27.63
CA ARG A 219 -0.42 12.26 28.13
C ARG A 219 -0.69 12.33 29.64
N GLY A 220 -1.31 11.31 30.23
CA GLY A 220 -1.58 11.24 31.67
C GLY A 220 -0.37 10.86 32.52
N THR A 221 0.68 10.27 31.92
CA THR A 221 1.94 9.93 32.61
C THR A 221 3.00 11.04 32.52
N ALA A 222 2.70 12.13 31.81
CA ALA A 222 3.60 13.28 31.64
C ALA A 222 3.19 14.50 32.50
N GLN A 223 2.23 14.35 33.42
CA GLN A 223 1.86 15.27 34.50
C GLN A 223 2.19 14.66 35.85
#